data_0060458fd39bdfa7141af9f35826d4d7
#
_entry.id   0060458fd39bdfa7141af9f35826d4d7
#
_cell.length_a   1.000
_cell.length_b   1.000
_cell.length_c   1.000
_cell.angle_alpha   90.00
_cell.angle_beta   90.00
_cell.angle_gamma   90.00
#
_symmetry.space_group_name_H-M   'P 1'
#
loop_
_entity.id
_entity.type
_entity.pdbx_description
1 polymer ?
#
loop_
_entity_poly.entity_id
_entity_poly.type
_entity_poly.pdbx_seq_one_letter_code
_entity_poly.pdbx_strand_id
1 'polypeptide(L)'
;DVDAFGHVAKGGVVEAVEAAIRKTSDVKTRHDKPGYLQRSFAALQSSVDREEAYQVGRRAVRAAMEGRTDVMVTIDRADGPGYEISYGLAPLDKIANVEHVLPETYINAEGNGVTDAFITYARPLIGEPLPPYARLAMHPVPKRA
;
A
#
# COMPACT_ATOMS: atom_id res chain seq x y z
N ASP A 1 -14.07 -17.36 -5.08
CA ASP A 1 -15.32 -16.65 -5.38
C ASP A 1 -15.00 -15.42 -6.23
N VAL A 2 -15.88 -15.12 -7.17
CA VAL A 2 -15.81 -13.95 -8.04
C VAL A 2 -17.01 -13.08 -7.68
N ASP A 3 -16.77 -11.78 -7.49
CA ASP A 3 -17.85 -10.83 -7.18
C ASP A 3 -18.75 -10.55 -8.42
N ALA A 4 -19.83 -9.78 -8.24
CA ALA A 4 -20.76 -9.44 -9.30
C ALA A 4 -20.14 -8.63 -10.47
N PHE A 5 -18.92 -8.10 -10.27
CA PHE A 5 -18.17 -7.32 -11.26
C PHE A 5 -17.03 -8.11 -11.92
N GLY A 6 -16.89 -9.41 -11.61
CA GLY A 6 -15.87 -10.27 -12.18
C GLY A 6 -14.51 -10.24 -11.42
N HIS A 7 -14.43 -9.60 -10.26
CA HIS A 7 -13.20 -9.56 -9.48
C HIS A 7 -13.05 -10.83 -8.66
N VAL A 8 -11.86 -11.43 -8.70
CA VAL A 8 -11.51 -12.59 -7.86
C VAL A 8 -11.36 -12.15 -6.41
N ALA A 9 -12.11 -12.74 -5.50
CA ALA A 9 -11.94 -12.53 -4.07
C ALA A 9 -10.54 -12.99 -3.64
N LYS A 10 -9.64 -12.03 -3.39
CA LYS A 10 -8.29 -12.30 -2.87
C LYS A 10 -8.39 -12.51 -1.36
N GLY A 11 -8.04 -13.69 -0.87
CA GLY A 11 -8.07 -13.96 0.57
C GLY A 11 -7.61 -15.38 0.90
N GLY A 12 -7.41 -15.63 2.18
CA GLY A 12 -7.17 -16.98 2.67
C GLY A 12 -5.72 -17.45 2.67
N VAL A 13 -4.73 -16.62 2.29
CA VAL A 13 -3.30 -17.01 2.31
C VAL A 13 -2.85 -17.35 3.73
N VAL A 14 -3.22 -16.55 4.72
CA VAL A 14 -2.81 -16.77 6.12
C VAL A 14 -3.42 -18.05 6.70
N GLU A 15 -4.66 -18.36 6.36
CA GLU A 15 -5.32 -19.61 6.74
C GLU A 15 -4.66 -20.83 6.10
N ALA A 16 -4.25 -20.71 4.82
CA ALA A 16 -3.52 -21.77 4.12
C ALA A 16 -2.15 -22.02 4.75
N VAL A 17 -1.42 -20.95 5.12
CA VAL A 17 -0.13 -21.04 5.81
C VAL A 17 -0.31 -21.66 7.20
N GLU A 18 -1.31 -21.24 7.98
CA GLU A 18 -1.62 -21.83 9.27
C GLU A 18 -1.92 -23.34 9.16
N ALA A 19 -2.73 -23.73 8.19
CA ALA A 19 -3.04 -25.13 7.94
C ALA A 19 -1.81 -25.95 7.55
N ALA A 20 -0.90 -25.39 6.75
CA ALA A 20 0.35 -26.03 6.37
C ALA A 20 1.28 -26.23 7.58
N ILE A 21 1.41 -25.22 8.44
CA ILE A 21 2.20 -25.32 9.68
C ILE A 21 1.64 -26.40 10.61
N ARG A 22 0.33 -26.45 10.80
CA ARG A 22 -0.34 -27.46 11.65
C ARG A 22 -0.16 -28.89 11.13
N LYS A 23 0.00 -29.08 9.83
CA LYS A 23 0.26 -30.41 9.24
C LYS A 23 1.69 -30.88 9.45
N THR A 24 2.65 -29.96 9.57
CA THR A 24 4.08 -30.26 9.62
C THR A 24 4.67 -30.18 11.01
N SER A 25 3.94 -29.59 11.97
CA SER A 25 4.44 -29.40 13.33
C SER A 25 3.29 -29.45 14.34
N ASP A 26 3.56 -29.94 15.55
CA ASP A 26 2.62 -29.96 16.69
C ASP A 26 2.64 -28.61 17.46
N VAL A 27 2.76 -27.50 16.72
CA VAL A 27 2.80 -26.16 17.30
C VAL A 27 1.45 -25.51 17.20
N LYS A 28 0.98 -24.93 18.32
CA LYS A 28 -0.23 -24.12 18.31
C LYS A 28 0.00 -22.82 17.53
N THR A 29 -0.71 -22.67 16.43
CA THR A 29 -0.66 -21.48 15.56
C THR A 29 -1.82 -20.54 15.83
N ARG A 30 -1.58 -19.26 15.64
CA ARG A 30 -2.57 -18.20 15.60
C ARG A 30 -2.16 -17.22 14.50
N HIS A 31 -3.14 -16.57 13.90
CA HIS A 31 -2.88 -15.52 12.93
C HIS A 31 -3.75 -14.30 13.21
N ASP A 32 -3.28 -13.13 12.76
CA ASP A 32 -3.99 -11.88 12.79
C ASP A 32 -4.01 -11.26 11.39
N LYS A 33 -5.16 -10.71 11.00
CA LYS A 33 -5.31 -9.90 9.79
C LYS A 33 -5.52 -8.46 10.20
N PRO A 34 -4.51 -7.57 10.07
CA PRO A 34 -4.63 -6.17 10.52
C PRO A 34 -5.77 -5.38 9.87
N GLY A 35 -6.17 -5.74 8.66
CA GLY A 35 -7.32 -5.17 7.99
C GLY A 35 -7.30 -3.63 7.97
N TYR A 36 -8.35 -3.03 8.54
CA TYR A 36 -8.51 -1.57 8.53
C TYR A 36 -7.65 -0.82 9.54
N LEU A 37 -7.14 -1.47 10.57
CA LEU A 37 -6.33 -0.81 11.61
C LEU A 37 -5.13 -0.09 11.03
N GLN A 38 -4.38 -0.73 10.13
CA GLN A 38 -3.23 -0.14 9.47
C GLN A 38 -3.59 1.05 8.56
N ARG A 39 -4.79 1.04 7.97
CA ARG A 39 -5.29 2.11 7.10
C ARG A 39 -5.83 3.30 7.87
N SER A 40 -6.21 3.11 9.11
CA SER A 40 -6.84 4.13 9.96
C SER A 40 -5.88 4.70 11.01
N PHE A 41 -4.62 4.29 11.00
CA PHE A 41 -3.65 4.71 12.01
C PHE A 41 -2.99 6.05 11.65
N ALA A 42 -3.65 7.13 12.01
CA ALA A 42 -3.26 8.50 11.66
C ALA A 42 -1.84 8.89 12.15
N ALA A 43 -1.34 8.27 13.23
CA ALA A 43 0.00 8.57 13.75
C ALA A 43 1.14 8.12 12.81
N LEU A 44 0.88 7.17 11.91
CA LEU A 44 1.84 6.67 10.92
C LEU A 44 1.41 6.96 9.48
N GLN A 45 0.51 7.92 9.30
CA GLN A 45 0.07 8.35 7.98
C GLN A 45 1.21 9.10 7.26
N SER A 46 1.44 8.76 5.98
CA SER A 46 2.35 9.53 5.14
C SER A 46 1.87 10.98 5.00
N SER A 47 2.77 11.93 5.23
CA SER A 47 2.49 13.35 5.00
C SER A 47 2.27 13.67 3.53
N VAL A 48 2.94 12.95 2.63
CA VAL A 48 2.78 13.05 1.18
C VAL A 48 1.39 12.59 0.78
N ASP A 49 1.00 11.36 1.13
CA ASP A 49 -0.31 10.81 0.79
C ASP A 49 -1.46 11.68 1.32
N ARG A 50 -1.30 12.21 2.53
CA ARG A 50 -2.32 13.10 3.13
C ARG A 50 -2.49 14.38 2.35
N GLU A 51 -1.38 15.05 1.99
CA GLU A 51 -1.44 16.30 1.24
C GLU A 51 -1.98 16.06 -0.18
N GLU A 52 -1.53 15.01 -0.85
CA GLU A 52 -2.01 14.66 -2.18
C GLU A 52 -3.50 14.32 -2.19
N ALA A 53 -3.97 13.53 -1.23
CA ALA A 53 -5.39 13.22 -1.09
C ALA A 53 -6.23 14.49 -0.87
N TYR A 54 -5.75 15.44 -0.07
CA TYR A 54 -6.40 16.73 0.14
C TYR A 54 -6.48 17.55 -1.16
N GLN A 55 -5.38 17.60 -1.91
CA GLN A 55 -5.35 18.33 -3.18
C GLN A 55 -6.22 17.68 -4.26
N VAL A 56 -6.25 16.34 -4.32
CA VAL A 56 -7.16 15.60 -5.20
C VAL A 56 -8.62 15.97 -4.90
N GLY A 57 -9.01 15.96 -3.62
CA GLY A 57 -10.36 16.35 -3.21
C GLY A 57 -10.71 17.78 -3.62
N ARG A 58 -9.81 18.74 -3.39
CA ARG A 58 -10.01 20.14 -3.80
C ARG A 58 -10.18 20.29 -5.31
N ARG A 59 -9.38 19.57 -6.11
CA ARG A 59 -9.46 19.60 -7.57
C ARG A 59 -10.73 18.95 -8.09
N ALA A 60 -11.19 17.87 -7.45
CA ALA A 60 -12.46 17.25 -7.80
C ALA A 60 -13.63 18.23 -7.63
N VAL A 61 -13.66 18.98 -6.52
CA VAL A 61 -14.70 20.01 -6.29
C VAL A 61 -14.62 21.11 -7.36
N ARG A 62 -13.41 21.58 -7.70
CA ARG A 62 -13.27 22.61 -8.76
C ARG A 62 -13.76 22.10 -10.11
N ALA A 63 -13.36 20.87 -10.49
CA ALA A 63 -13.83 20.25 -11.73
C ALA A 63 -15.35 20.19 -11.79
N ALA A 64 -16.01 19.78 -10.69
CA ALA A 64 -17.46 19.76 -10.59
C ALA A 64 -18.09 21.15 -10.75
N MET A 65 -17.51 22.18 -10.11
CA MET A 65 -17.96 23.57 -10.23
C MET A 65 -17.79 24.12 -11.66
N GLU A 66 -16.81 23.62 -12.41
CA GLU A 66 -16.57 23.94 -13.82
C GLU A 66 -17.46 23.12 -14.77
N GLY A 67 -18.40 22.32 -14.23
CA GLY A 67 -19.31 21.47 -15.02
C GLY A 67 -18.66 20.23 -15.62
N ARG A 68 -17.49 19.80 -15.14
CA ARG A 68 -16.84 18.56 -15.56
C ARG A 68 -17.51 17.39 -14.88
N THR A 69 -17.97 16.43 -15.67
CA THR A 69 -18.59 15.18 -15.21
C THR A 69 -17.83 13.98 -15.76
N ASP A 70 -18.04 12.82 -15.17
CA ASP A 70 -17.46 11.55 -15.61
C ASP A 70 -15.93 11.55 -15.70
N VAL A 71 -15.29 12.26 -14.77
CA VAL A 71 -13.83 12.38 -14.68
C VAL A 71 -13.31 12.00 -13.30
N MET A 72 -12.09 11.49 -13.27
CA MET A 72 -11.32 11.25 -12.05
C MET A 72 -10.12 12.20 -12.05
N VAL A 73 -9.79 12.76 -10.89
CA VAL A 73 -8.53 13.51 -10.72
C VAL A 73 -7.38 12.52 -10.68
N THR A 74 -6.35 12.75 -11.49
CA THR A 74 -5.12 11.97 -11.51
C THR A 74 -4.00 12.68 -10.76
N ILE A 75 -3.05 11.88 -10.25
CA ILE A 75 -1.76 12.34 -9.75
C ILE A 75 -0.72 11.87 -10.76
N ASP A 76 -0.18 12.82 -11.50
CA ASP A 76 0.75 12.52 -12.59
C ASP A 76 2.18 12.84 -12.12
N ARG A 77 2.98 11.81 -11.91
CA ARG A 77 4.37 11.96 -11.48
C ARG A 77 5.26 12.26 -12.68
N ALA A 78 6.10 13.29 -12.55
CA ALA A 78 7.10 13.61 -13.55
C ALA A 78 8.24 12.59 -13.57
N ASP A 79 8.81 12.37 -14.75
CA ASP A 79 10.06 11.62 -14.89
C ASP A 79 11.23 12.44 -14.35
N GLY A 80 12.14 11.82 -13.61
CA GLY A 80 13.31 12.50 -13.09
C GLY A 80 13.79 12.00 -11.74
N PRO A 81 14.87 12.55 -11.20
CA PRO A 81 15.47 12.13 -9.94
C PRO A 81 14.69 12.60 -8.71
N GLY A 82 13.81 13.60 -8.86
CA GLY A 82 12.99 14.17 -7.81
C GLY A 82 11.61 13.51 -7.72
N TYR A 83 10.86 13.88 -6.68
CA TYR A 83 9.43 13.58 -6.58
C TYR A 83 8.64 14.84 -6.90
N GLU A 84 8.24 14.96 -8.14
CA GLU A 84 7.44 16.08 -8.63
C GLU A 84 6.15 15.54 -9.22
N ILE A 85 5.03 16.16 -8.88
CA ILE A 85 3.71 15.75 -9.34
C ILE A 85 2.93 16.92 -9.93
N SER A 86 2.03 16.57 -10.83
CA SER A 86 0.95 17.43 -11.28
C SER A 86 -0.39 16.70 -11.14
N TYR A 87 -1.48 17.43 -11.30
CA TYR A 87 -2.82 16.86 -11.20
C TYR A 87 -3.54 17.05 -12.52
N GLY A 88 -4.02 15.96 -13.09
CA GLY A 88 -4.81 15.93 -14.31
C GLY A 88 -6.26 15.52 -14.07
N LEU A 89 -6.97 15.32 -15.16
CA LEU A 89 -8.31 14.73 -15.19
C LEU A 89 -8.33 13.62 -16.24
N ALA A 90 -8.78 12.44 -15.86
CA ALA A 90 -8.96 11.32 -16.77
C ALA A 90 -10.44 10.93 -16.85
N PRO A 91 -10.96 10.61 -18.05
CA PRO A 91 -12.33 10.11 -18.22
C PRO A 91 -12.53 8.79 -17.49
N LEU A 92 -13.66 8.62 -16.81
CA LEU A 92 -13.97 7.40 -16.05
C LEU A 92 -14.09 6.15 -16.95
N ASP A 93 -14.53 6.29 -18.17
CA ASP A 93 -14.63 5.18 -19.14
C ASP A 93 -13.26 4.56 -19.49
N LYS A 94 -12.17 5.30 -19.27
CA LYS A 94 -10.79 4.84 -19.49
C LYS A 94 -10.18 4.17 -18.26
N ILE A 95 -10.79 4.31 -17.10
CA ILE A 95 -10.24 3.87 -15.82
C ILE A 95 -11.10 2.79 -15.19
N ALA A 96 -12.43 2.92 -15.28
CA ALA A 96 -13.35 1.97 -14.67
C ALA A 96 -13.15 0.55 -15.22
N ASN A 97 -13.03 -0.41 -14.31
CA ASN A 97 -12.81 -1.83 -14.61
C ASN A 97 -11.50 -2.14 -15.36
N VAL A 98 -10.52 -1.23 -15.32
CA VAL A 98 -9.17 -1.48 -15.84
C VAL A 98 -8.24 -1.77 -14.66
N GLU A 99 -7.60 -2.94 -14.67
CA GLU A 99 -6.60 -3.29 -13.68
C GLU A 99 -5.23 -2.70 -14.07
N HIS A 100 -4.65 -1.90 -13.18
CA HIS A 100 -3.30 -1.40 -13.34
C HIS A 100 -2.35 -2.29 -12.53
N VAL A 101 -1.71 -3.24 -13.21
CA VAL A 101 -0.79 -4.20 -12.58
C VAL A 101 0.56 -3.55 -12.27
N LEU A 102 1.22 -4.07 -11.24
CA LEU A 102 2.58 -3.67 -10.91
C LEU A 102 3.53 -4.03 -12.07
N PRO A 103 4.35 -3.09 -12.56
CA PRO A 103 5.34 -3.39 -13.60
C PRO A 103 6.29 -4.52 -13.17
N GLU A 104 6.58 -5.45 -14.07
CA GLU A 104 7.49 -6.57 -13.80
C GLU A 104 8.90 -6.11 -13.40
N THR A 105 9.33 -4.95 -13.90
CA THR A 105 10.62 -4.33 -13.53
C THR A 105 10.73 -3.99 -12.05
N TYR A 106 9.62 -3.98 -11.32
CA TYR A 106 9.58 -3.73 -9.88
C TYR A 106 9.69 -5.01 -9.04
N ILE A 107 9.58 -6.17 -9.67
CA ILE A 107 9.64 -7.48 -9.01
C ILE A 107 11.02 -8.08 -9.25
N ASN A 108 11.65 -8.64 -8.20
CA ASN A 108 12.94 -9.32 -8.34
C ASN A 108 12.80 -10.63 -9.13
N ALA A 109 13.92 -11.18 -9.59
CA ALA A 109 13.94 -12.38 -10.43
C ALA A 109 13.33 -13.62 -9.74
N GLU A 110 13.42 -13.70 -8.41
CA GLU A 110 12.87 -14.80 -7.60
C GLU A 110 11.37 -14.66 -7.36
N GLY A 111 10.74 -13.50 -7.68
CA GLY A 111 9.32 -13.24 -7.49
C GLY A 111 8.88 -13.08 -6.03
N ASN A 112 9.80 -12.92 -5.10
CA ASN A 112 9.53 -12.83 -3.66
C ASN A 112 9.98 -11.51 -3.01
N GLY A 113 10.42 -10.55 -3.80
CA GLY A 113 10.89 -9.24 -3.34
C GLY A 113 10.76 -8.19 -4.43
N VAL A 114 11.22 -6.98 -4.11
CA VAL A 114 11.17 -5.82 -5.00
C VAL A 114 12.58 -5.40 -5.43
N THR A 115 12.65 -4.70 -6.56
CA THR A 115 13.90 -4.15 -7.10
C THR A 115 14.20 -2.76 -6.53
N ASP A 116 15.42 -2.26 -6.77
CA ASP A 116 15.80 -0.88 -6.45
C ASP A 116 14.95 0.15 -7.21
N ALA A 117 14.44 -0.20 -8.38
CA ALA A 117 13.52 0.64 -9.13
C ALA A 117 12.22 0.87 -8.36
N PHE A 118 11.66 -0.17 -7.74
CA PHE A 118 10.49 -0.03 -6.87
C PHE A 118 10.81 0.80 -5.63
N ILE A 119 11.97 0.58 -5.00
CA ILE A 119 12.38 1.35 -3.82
C ILE A 119 12.49 2.84 -4.17
N THR A 120 13.08 3.17 -5.31
CA THR A 120 13.17 4.54 -5.81
C THR A 120 11.80 5.15 -6.07
N TYR A 121 10.88 4.37 -6.62
CA TYR A 121 9.51 4.79 -6.85
C TYR A 121 8.76 5.03 -5.53
N ALA A 122 8.83 4.11 -4.59
CA ALA A 122 8.00 4.10 -3.39
C ALA A 122 8.54 4.99 -2.26
N ARG A 123 9.87 5.17 -2.16
CA ARG A 123 10.50 5.88 -1.04
C ARG A 123 9.97 7.29 -0.80
N PRO A 124 9.75 8.15 -1.83
CA PRO A 124 9.19 9.48 -1.62
C PRO A 124 7.77 9.45 -1.03
N LEU A 125 6.99 8.40 -1.33
CA LEU A 125 5.60 8.26 -0.88
C LEU A 125 5.49 7.94 0.61
N ILE A 126 6.55 7.49 1.26
CA ILE A 126 6.57 7.24 2.71
C ILE A 126 6.45 8.57 3.49
N GLY A 127 6.96 9.65 2.93
CA GLY A 127 7.04 10.96 3.59
C GLY A 127 8.14 10.99 4.64
N GLU A 128 7.80 11.40 5.86
CA GLU A 128 8.76 11.47 6.96
C GLU A 128 9.26 10.08 7.40
N PRO A 129 10.50 9.98 7.89
CA PRO A 129 11.01 8.73 8.43
C PRO A 129 10.12 8.19 9.56
N LEU A 130 9.95 6.88 9.61
CA LEU A 130 9.24 6.25 10.72
C LEU A 130 9.97 6.52 12.04
N PRO A 131 9.25 6.81 13.13
CA PRO A 131 9.89 7.00 14.43
C PRO A 131 10.62 5.71 14.85
N PRO A 132 11.83 5.81 15.43
CA PRO A 132 12.54 4.63 15.86
C PRO A 132 11.81 3.97 17.04
N TYR A 133 11.69 2.63 16.98
CA TYR A 133 11.17 1.89 18.11
C TYR A 133 12.11 1.96 19.30
N ALA A 134 11.56 2.19 20.48
CA ALA A 134 12.30 2.03 21.72
C ALA A 134 12.74 0.57 21.86
N ARG A 135 14.02 0.35 22.09
CA ARG A 135 14.60 -0.97 22.39
C ARG A 135 15.17 -0.97 23.79
N LEU A 136 14.75 -1.92 24.59
CA LEU A 136 15.37 -2.13 25.90
C LEU A 136 16.75 -2.74 25.70
N ALA A 137 17.72 -2.25 26.47
CA ALA A 137 19.04 -2.88 26.54
C ALA A 137 18.90 -4.30 27.12
N MET A 138 19.43 -5.29 26.41
CA MET A 138 19.42 -6.68 26.88
C MET A 138 20.56 -6.89 27.85
N HIS A 139 20.25 -6.98 29.12
CA HIS A 139 21.19 -7.37 30.19
C HIS A 139 20.79 -8.76 30.69
N PRO A 140 21.32 -9.85 30.10
CA PRO A 140 20.98 -11.20 30.54
C PRO A 140 21.46 -11.42 31.97
N VAL A 141 20.54 -11.81 32.83
CA VAL A 141 20.83 -12.16 34.22
C VAL A 141 20.98 -13.69 34.29
N PRO A 142 22.04 -14.23 34.97
CA PRO A 142 22.19 -15.65 35.15
C PRO A 142 20.94 -16.23 35.83
N LYS A 143 20.48 -17.39 35.34
CA LYS A 143 19.42 -18.14 36.05
C LYS A 143 19.96 -18.57 37.41
N ARG A 144 19.24 -18.26 38.47
CA ARG A 144 19.51 -18.85 39.76
C ARG A 144 19.17 -20.36 39.67
N ALA A 145 20.13 -21.21 40.05
CA ALA A 145 19.93 -22.63 40.16
C ALA A 145 18.97 -22.95 41.30
#